data_d7d39828fbebcfb2eb0ba504fedd285c
#
_entry.id   d7d39828fbebcfb2eb0ba504fedd285c
#
_cell.length_a   1.000
_cell.length_b   1.000
_cell.length_c   1.000
_cell.angle_alpha   90.00
_cell.angle_beta   90.00
_cell.angle_gamma   90.00
#
_symmetry.space_group_name_H-M   'P 1'
#
loop_
_entity.id
_entity.type
_entity.pdbx_description
1 polymer ?
#
loop_
_entity_poly.entity_id
_entity_poly.type
_entity_poly.pdbx_seq_one_letter_code
_entity_poly.pdbx_strand_id
1 'polypeptide(L)'
;MNRTRLTRRAFAVGLLAALPACGFAPVYGPGGAGNALQGAVLVDTPVTREDYLLTRELETRLGRANPGRYGLSYSTAIGSEAIAISRANVTTRYNLLGETTYALRDLDTQAVIASGKVNNFTGYSASGSTVATQAAERDARERLMTILADQIITRLLVSVPKSGL
;
A
#
# COMPACT_ATOMS: atom_id res chain seq x y z
N MET A 1 14.25 18.42 54.73
CA MET A 1 13.23 17.63 53.97
C MET A 1 13.17 18.00 52.48
N ASN A 2 14.29 18.19 51.75
CA ASN A 2 14.25 18.62 50.32
C ASN A 2 15.04 17.69 49.35
N ARG A 3 15.65 16.64 49.82
CA ARG A 3 16.48 15.73 48.97
C ARG A 3 15.66 14.74 48.16
N THR A 4 14.50 14.31 48.63
CA THR A 4 13.64 13.33 47.92
C THR A 4 12.85 13.92 46.74
N ARG A 5 12.61 15.24 46.69
CA ARG A 5 11.92 15.89 45.58
C ARG A 5 12.85 16.14 44.38
N LEU A 6 14.16 16.33 44.61
CA LEU A 6 15.16 16.53 43.55
C LEU A 6 15.40 15.23 42.77
N THR A 7 15.52 14.10 43.47
CA THR A 7 15.75 12.78 42.86
C THR A 7 14.57 12.33 41.99
N ARG A 8 13.34 12.59 42.43
CA ARG A 8 12.13 12.28 41.62
C ARG A 8 12.04 13.10 40.34
N ARG A 9 12.39 14.40 40.37
CA ARG A 9 12.42 15.26 39.20
C ARG A 9 13.55 14.90 38.23
N ALA A 10 14.74 14.56 38.75
CA ALA A 10 15.85 14.11 37.93
C ALA A 10 15.58 12.77 37.26
N PHE A 11 14.85 11.84 37.91
CA PHE A 11 14.45 10.56 37.35
C PHE A 11 13.40 10.73 36.25
N ALA A 12 12.43 11.63 36.42
CA ALA A 12 11.41 11.93 35.40
C ALA A 12 12.00 12.59 34.15
N VAL A 13 12.97 13.50 34.31
CA VAL A 13 13.70 14.15 33.20
C VAL A 13 14.60 13.13 32.47
N GLY A 14 15.23 12.23 33.19
CA GLY A 14 16.06 11.15 32.62
C GLY A 14 15.22 10.16 31.77
N LEU A 15 14.00 9.85 32.20
CA LEU A 15 13.09 8.95 31.48
C LEU A 15 12.56 9.58 30.20
N LEU A 16 12.32 10.92 30.19
CA LEU A 16 11.91 11.65 28.97
C LEU A 16 13.04 11.76 27.93
N ALA A 17 14.30 11.81 28.38
CA ALA A 17 15.47 11.89 27.50
C ALA A 17 15.80 10.55 26.81
N ALA A 18 15.27 9.42 27.29
CA ALA A 18 15.47 8.09 26.71
C ALA A 18 14.53 7.77 25.53
N LEU A 19 13.49 8.57 25.29
CA LEU A 19 12.53 8.37 24.19
C LEU A 19 13.10 8.53 22.76
N PRO A 20 14.13 9.35 22.48
CA PRO A 20 14.69 9.44 21.14
C PRO A 20 15.60 8.25 20.76
N ALA A 21 15.92 7.34 21.68
CA ALA A 21 16.84 6.22 21.42
C ALA A 21 16.27 5.10 20.52
N CYS A 22 14.98 5.12 20.18
CA CYS A 22 14.35 4.09 19.34
C CYS A 22 14.65 4.24 17.85
N GLY A 23 15.41 5.22 17.37
CA GLY A 23 15.79 5.37 15.96
C GLY A 23 14.61 5.51 14.99
N PHE A 24 13.45 5.96 15.47
CA PHE A 24 12.26 6.16 14.65
C PHE A 24 12.45 7.36 13.73
N ALA A 25 12.75 7.09 12.45
CA ALA A 25 12.83 8.14 11.42
C ALA A 25 11.48 8.22 10.70
N PRO A 26 10.81 9.38 10.66
CA PRO A 26 9.55 9.54 9.96
C PRO A 26 9.76 9.34 8.45
N VAL A 27 8.92 8.52 7.82
CA VAL A 27 9.00 8.18 6.38
C VAL A 27 8.84 9.42 5.49
N TYR A 28 8.05 10.40 5.94
CA TYR A 28 7.83 11.69 5.26
C TYR A 28 8.63 12.85 5.91
N GLY A 29 9.64 12.54 6.72
CA GLY A 29 10.58 13.54 7.25
C GLY A 29 11.60 13.99 6.18
N PRO A 30 12.42 15.01 6.48
CA PRO A 30 13.51 15.41 5.60
C PRO A 30 14.40 14.22 5.25
N GLY A 31 14.62 13.94 3.95
CA GLY A 31 15.38 12.78 3.47
C GLY A 31 14.64 11.43 3.56
N GLY A 32 13.35 11.39 3.95
CA GLY A 32 12.57 10.16 4.00
C GLY A 32 12.19 9.61 2.63
N ALA A 33 12.08 8.27 2.51
CA ALA A 33 11.71 7.59 1.27
C ALA A 33 10.34 8.06 0.70
N GLY A 34 9.40 8.47 1.57
CA GLY A 34 8.12 9.01 1.16
C GLY A 34 8.26 10.30 0.34
N ASN A 35 9.12 11.21 0.77
CA ASN A 35 9.37 12.45 0.04
C ASN A 35 10.13 12.20 -1.28
N ALA A 36 11.01 11.19 -1.33
CA ALA A 36 11.76 10.83 -2.53
C ALA A 36 10.85 10.24 -3.63
N LEU A 37 9.76 9.57 -3.24
CA LEU A 37 8.79 8.98 -4.17
C LEU A 37 7.66 9.94 -4.53
N GLN A 38 7.36 10.92 -3.68
CA GLN A 38 6.24 11.84 -3.88
C GLN A 38 6.44 12.68 -5.16
N GLY A 39 5.51 12.55 -6.12
CA GLY A 39 5.56 13.27 -7.40
C GLY A 39 6.74 12.88 -8.30
N ALA A 40 7.42 11.76 -8.01
CA ALA A 40 8.59 11.30 -8.76
C ALA A 40 8.36 9.96 -9.48
N VAL A 41 7.25 9.27 -9.22
CA VAL A 41 6.95 7.94 -9.77
C VAL A 41 5.96 8.05 -10.92
N LEU A 42 6.41 7.65 -12.11
CA LEU A 42 5.56 7.44 -13.28
C LEU A 42 5.02 6.01 -13.24
N VAL A 43 3.72 5.85 -13.09
CA VAL A 43 3.05 4.54 -13.09
C VAL A 43 2.75 4.14 -14.52
N ASP A 44 2.91 2.86 -14.86
CA ASP A 44 2.60 2.33 -16.19
C ASP A 44 1.15 2.62 -16.59
N THR A 45 0.93 2.77 -17.90
CA THR A 45 -0.38 3.03 -18.46
C THR A 45 -1.30 1.82 -18.22
N PRO A 46 -2.48 2.01 -17.62
CA PRO A 46 -3.43 0.94 -17.37
C PRO A 46 -4.01 0.36 -18.67
N VAL A 47 -4.15 -0.97 -18.72
CA VAL A 47 -4.71 -1.70 -19.87
C VAL A 47 -6.11 -2.24 -19.56
N THR A 48 -6.32 -2.69 -18.32
CA THR A 48 -7.59 -3.24 -17.86
C THR A 48 -8.32 -2.27 -16.92
N ARG A 49 -9.57 -2.58 -16.58
CA ARG A 49 -10.32 -1.82 -15.58
C ARG A 49 -9.63 -1.90 -14.19
N GLU A 50 -9.15 -3.06 -13.83
CA GLU A 50 -8.44 -3.31 -12.59
C GLU A 50 -7.14 -2.51 -12.52
N ASP A 51 -6.39 -2.48 -13.63
CA ASP A 51 -5.19 -1.66 -13.73
C ASP A 51 -5.50 -0.18 -13.57
N TYR A 52 -6.62 0.30 -14.17
CA TYR A 52 -7.04 1.69 -13.99
C TYR A 52 -7.34 2.02 -12.53
N LEU A 53 -8.02 1.12 -11.81
CA LEU A 53 -8.30 1.29 -10.39
C LEU A 53 -7.01 1.30 -9.57
N LEU A 54 -6.10 0.37 -9.85
CA LEU A 54 -4.80 0.29 -9.16
C LEU A 54 -3.95 1.53 -9.43
N THR A 55 -3.79 1.96 -10.70
CA THR A 55 -3.04 3.15 -11.08
C THR A 55 -3.60 4.40 -10.39
N ARG A 56 -4.92 4.57 -10.39
CA ARG A 56 -5.58 5.68 -9.69
C ARG A 56 -5.22 5.74 -8.21
N GLU A 57 -5.23 4.60 -7.51
CA GLU A 57 -4.87 4.54 -6.09
C GLU A 57 -3.38 4.82 -5.86
N LEU A 58 -2.50 4.30 -6.72
CA LEU A 58 -1.06 4.55 -6.67
C LEU A 58 -0.76 6.04 -6.91
N GLU A 59 -1.33 6.64 -7.96
CA GLU A 59 -1.15 8.06 -8.27
C GLU A 59 -1.73 9.00 -7.20
N THR A 60 -2.84 8.61 -6.58
CA THR A 60 -3.46 9.41 -5.50
C THR A 60 -2.52 9.56 -4.31
N ARG A 61 -1.72 8.53 -4.01
CA ARG A 61 -0.83 8.50 -2.85
C ARG A 61 0.60 8.91 -3.14
N LEU A 62 1.13 8.52 -4.31
CA LEU A 62 2.49 8.87 -4.73
C LEU A 62 2.56 10.24 -5.42
N GLY A 63 1.41 10.81 -5.79
CA GLY A 63 1.35 11.96 -6.67
C GLY A 63 1.61 11.57 -8.13
N ARG A 64 1.02 12.33 -9.06
CA ARG A 64 1.23 12.14 -10.49
C ARG A 64 2.54 12.78 -10.90
N ALA A 65 3.42 12.02 -11.55
CA ALA A 65 4.69 12.50 -12.08
C ALA A 65 4.64 12.67 -13.59
N ASN A 66 5.16 13.80 -14.10
CA ASN A 66 5.39 14.02 -15.53
C ASN A 66 6.39 15.19 -15.73
N PRO A 67 7.67 14.92 -16.06
CA PRO A 67 8.31 13.60 -16.14
C PRO A 67 8.52 12.96 -14.77
N GLY A 68 8.59 11.64 -14.71
CA GLY A 68 8.95 10.88 -13.51
C GLY A 68 10.45 10.58 -13.47
N ARG A 69 11.04 10.50 -12.28
CA ARG A 69 12.38 9.95 -12.07
C ARG A 69 12.35 8.42 -12.04
N TYR A 70 11.29 7.85 -11.50
CA TYR A 70 11.12 6.41 -11.37
C TYR A 70 9.96 5.94 -12.23
N GLY A 71 10.09 4.75 -12.81
CA GLY A 71 9.01 4.03 -13.50
C GLY A 71 8.51 2.86 -12.64
N LEU A 72 7.21 2.80 -12.39
CA LEU A 72 6.57 1.69 -11.68
C LEU A 72 5.79 0.85 -12.68
N SER A 73 6.34 -0.33 -13.01
CA SER A 73 5.65 -1.35 -13.79
C SER A 73 4.96 -2.35 -12.88
N TYR A 74 3.81 -2.88 -13.31
CA TYR A 74 3.06 -3.87 -12.56
C TYR A 74 2.29 -4.81 -13.49
N SER A 75 1.91 -5.97 -12.96
CA SER A 75 1.01 -6.93 -13.60
C SER A 75 0.09 -7.52 -12.55
N THR A 76 -1.23 -7.42 -12.77
CA THR A 76 -2.25 -7.86 -11.82
C THR A 76 -3.04 -9.03 -12.36
N ALA A 77 -3.20 -10.07 -11.54
CA ALA A 77 -4.07 -11.20 -11.79
C ALA A 77 -5.19 -11.24 -10.74
N ILE A 78 -6.43 -11.46 -11.19
CA ILE A 78 -7.60 -11.57 -10.32
C ILE A 78 -8.30 -12.91 -10.56
N GLY A 79 -8.54 -13.63 -9.46
CA GLY A 79 -9.37 -14.83 -9.41
C GLY A 79 -10.63 -14.62 -8.58
N SER A 80 -11.62 -15.47 -8.79
CA SER A 80 -12.84 -15.51 -7.96
C SER A 80 -13.05 -16.92 -7.44
N GLU A 81 -13.34 -17.05 -6.13
CA GLU A 81 -13.55 -18.32 -5.45
C GLU A 81 -14.88 -18.31 -4.70
N ALA A 82 -15.70 -19.35 -4.91
CA ALA A 82 -16.95 -19.55 -4.20
C ALA A 82 -16.65 -20.10 -2.80
N ILE A 83 -17.11 -19.41 -1.74
CA ILE A 83 -16.80 -19.79 -0.34
C ILE A 83 -18.03 -20.19 0.47
N ALA A 84 -19.23 -19.91 0.02
CA ALA A 84 -20.46 -20.33 0.69
C ALA A 84 -21.53 -20.75 -0.33
N ILE A 85 -22.04 -21.98 -0.15
CA ILE A 85 -23.08 -22.56 -0.98
C ILE A 85 -24.29 -22.85 -0.09
N SER A 86 -25.47 -22.44 -0.50
CA SER A 86 -26.72 -22.71 0.18
C SER A 86 -27.13 -24.19 0.10
N ARG A 87 -28.11 -24.61 0.91
CA ARG A 87 -28.70 -25.96 0.79
C ARG A 87 -29.37 -26.23 -0.56
N ALA A 88 -29.72 -25.19 -1.31
CA ALA A 88 -30.25 -25.27 -2.68
C ALA A 88 -29.13 -25.29 -3.75
N ASN A 89 -27.88 -25.53 -3.36
CA ASN A 89 -26.69 -25.55 -4.26
C ASN A 89 -26.47 -24.23 -4.99
N VAL A 90 -26.82 -23.09 -4.37
CA VAL A 90 -26.58 -21.74 -4.92
C VAL A 90 -25.44 -21.10 -4.14
N THR A 91 -24.43 -20.59 -4.85
CA THR A 91 -23.34 -19.84 -4.24
C THR A 91 -23.86 -18.49 -3.74
N THR A 92 -23.66 -18.22 -2.46
CA THR A 92 -24.15 -16.99 -1.81
C THR A 92 -23.03 -16.02 -1.43
N ARG A 93 -21.76 -16.45 -1.53
CA ARG A 93 -20.59 -15.62 -1.20
C ARG A 93 -19.38 -16.02 -2.03
N TYR A 94 -18.64 -15.00 -2.46
CA TYR A 94 -17.40 -15.16 -3.20
C TYR A 94 -16.27 -14.38 -2.52
N ASN A 95 -15.03 -14.90 -2.66
CA ASN A 95 -13.80 -14.13 -2.49
C ASN A 95 -13.23 -13.79 -3.86
N LEU A 96 -12.84 -12.53 -4.01
CA LEU A 96 -11.96 -12.07 -5.08
C LEU A 96 -10.52 -12.10 -4.56
N LEU A 97 -9.67 -12.89 -5.19
CA LEU A 97 -8.25 -12.97 -4.89
C LEU A 97 -7.51 -12.12 -5.90
N GLY A 98 -6.65 -11.24 -5.43
CA GLY A 98 -5.79 -10.40 -6.27
C GLY A 98 -4.33 -10.65 -5.96
N GLU A 99 -3.53 -10.73 -7.00
CA GLU A 99 -2.09 -10.82 -6.95
C GLU A 99 -1.49 -9.80 -7.90
N THR A 100 -0.56 -8.97 -7.41
CA THR A 100 0.15 -8.00 -8.24
C THR A 100 1.65 -8.16 -8.06
N THR A 101 2.35 -8.36 -9.18
CA THR A 101 3.80 -8.28 -9.26
C THR A 101 4.17 -6.88 -9.70
N TYR A 102 5.19 -6.26 -9.09
CA TYR A 102 5.60 -4.90 -9.41
C TYR A 102 7.13 -4.77 -9.46
N ALA A 103 7.62 -3.77 -10.20
CA ALA A 103 9.02 -3.37 -10.23
C ALA A 103 9.12 -1.84 -10.36
N LEU A 104 9.89 -1.21 -9.45
CA LEU A 104 10.28 0.19 -9.51
C LEU A 104 11.67 0.28 -10.12
N ARG A 105 11.82 1.07 -11.18
CA ARG A 105 13.08 1.32 -11.86
C ARG A 105 13.43 2.79 -11.83
N ASP A 106 14.70 3.11 -11.73
CA ASP A 106 15.20 4.44 -12.03
C ASP A 106 15.21 4.60 -13.56
N LEU A 107 14.58 5.66 -14.07
CA LEU A 107 14.42 5.86 -15.52
C LEU A 107 15.68 6.35 -16.21
N ASP A 108 16.62 6.94 -15.47
CA ASP A 108 17.89 7.39 -16.01
C ASP A 108 18.88 6.23 -16.15
N THR A 109 19.01 5.41 -15.12
CA THR A 109 19.97 4.30 -15.05
C THR A 109 19.40 2.96 -15.48
N GLN A 110 18.09 2.83 -15.59
CA GLN A 110 17.34 1.59 -15.83
C GLN A 110 17.51 0.51 -14.74
N ALA A 111 18.13 0.87 -13.62
CA ALA A 111 18.34 -0.04 -12.51
C ALA A 111 17.01 -0.33 -11.78
N VAL A 112 16.79 -1.60 -11.44
CA VAL A 112 15.67 -2.00 -10.59
C VAL A 112 16.00 -1.64 -9.14
N ILE A 113 15.25 -0.70 -8.55
CA ILE A 113 15.42 -0.23 -7.17
C ILE A 113 14.67 -1.13 -6.20
N ALA A 114 13.46 -1.52 -6.57
CA ALA A 114 12.61 -2.39 -5.77
C ALA A 114 11.74 -3.24 -6.69
N SER A 115 11.51 -4.48 -6.29
CA SER A 115 10.54 -5.35 -6.95
C SER A 115 9.93 -6.29 -5.94
N GLY A 116 8.75 -6.82 -6.25
CA GLY A 116 8.08 -7.74 -5.36
C GLY A 116 6.72 -8.18 -5.87
N LYS A 117 6.06 -8.94 -5.02
CA LYS A 117 4.73 -9.48 -5.25
C LYS A 117 3.87 -9.22 -4.02
N VAL A 118 2.68 -8.69 -4.21
CA VAL A 118 1.66 -8.51 -3.19
C VAL A 118 0.42 -9.31 -3.53
N ASN A 119 -0.28 -9.82 -2.53
CA ASN A 119 -1.54 -10.51 -2.70
C ASN A 119 -2.51 -10.17 -1.56
N ASN A 120 -3.79 -10.17 -1.86
CA ASN A 120 -4.85 -10.02 -0.89
C ASN A 120 -6.17 -10.54 -1.46
N PHE A 121 -7.21 -10.55 -0.63
CA PHE A 121 -8.55 -10.91 -1.06
C PHE A 121 -9.60 -9.97 -0.45
N THR A 122 -10.76 -9.91 -1.12
CA THR A 122 -11.96 -9.25 -0.60
C THR A 122 -13.18 -10.12 -0.86
N GLY A 123 -14.15 -10.13 0.08
CA GLY A 123 -15.37 -10.89 -0.08
C GLY A 123 -16.54 -10.02 -0.54
N TYR A 124 -17.47 -10.63 -1.31
CA TYR A 124 -18.77 -10.04 -1.60
C TYR A 124 -19.90 -11.06 -1.51
N SER A 125 -21.12 -10.57 -1.26
CA SER A 125 -22.34 -11.40 -1.21
C SER A 125 -23.02 -11.47 -2.59
N ALA A 126 -23.50 -12.66 -2.96
CA ALA A 126 -24.27 -12.93 -4.16
C ALA A 126 -25.70 -13.41 -3.84
N SER A 127 -26.23 -13.06 -2.67
CA SER A 127 -27.57 -13.48 -2.22
C SER A 127 -28.71 -12.55 -2.64
N GLY A 128 -28.39 -11.47 -3.35
CA GLY A 128 -29.37 -10.47 -3.80
C GLY A 128 -29.81 -10.66 -5.25
N SER A 129 -30.39 -9.60 -5.82
CA SER A 129 -30.67 -9.55 -7.27
C SER A 129 -29.36 -9.54 -8.07
N THR A 130 -29.42 -9.86 -9.36
CA THR A 130 -28.26 -9.81 -10.26
C THR A 130 -27.59 -8.43 -10.24
N VAL A 131 -28.37 -7.35 -10.22
CA VAL A 131 -27.86 -5.97 -10.16
C VAL A 131 -27.13 -5.71 -8.85
N ALA A 132 -27.70 -6.14 -7.71
CA ALA A 132 -27.08 -6.00 -6.40
C ALA A 132 -25.77 -6.80 -6.31
N THR A 133 -25.75 -8.01 -6.84
CA THR A 133 -24.55 -8.86 -6.88
C THR A 133 -23.44 -8.23 -7.72
N GLN A 134 -23.74 -7.70 -8.90
CA GLN A 134 -22.77 -7.00 -9.74
C GLN A 134 -22.25 -5.71 -9.11
N ALA A 135 -23.10 -4.99 -8.37
CA ALA A 135 -22.66 -3.81 -7.62
C ALA A 135 -21.69 -4.18 -6.48
N ALA A 136 -22.03 -5.25 -5.72
CA ALA A 136 -21.20 -5.77 -4.66
C ALA A 136 -19.83 -6.29 -5.16
N GLU A 137 -19.82 -6.96 -6.32
CA GLU A 137 -18.58 -7.41 -6.96
C GLU A 137 -17.70 -6.23 -7.39
N ARG A 138 -18.29 -5.20 -8.01
CA ARG A 138 -17.54 -3.98 -8.41
C ARG A 138 -16.91 -3.28 -7.23
N ASP A 139 -17.64 -3.09 -6.16
CA ASP A 139 -17.15 -2.52 -4.92
C ASP A 139 -16.04 -3.38 -4.28
N ALA A 140 -16.18 -4.71 -4.29
CA ALA A 140 -15.14 -5.61 -3.81
C ALA A 140 -13.84 -5.51 -4.64
N ARG A 141 -13.94 -5.33 -5.97
CA ARG A 141 -12.77 -5.09 -6.84
C ARG A 141 -12.08 -3.76 -6.51
N GLU A 142 -12.84 -2.70 -6.31
CA GLU A 142 -12.28 -1.39 -5.91
C GLU A 142 -11.53 -1.48 -4.59
N ARG A 143 -12.13 -2.09 -3.57
CA ARG A 143 -11.46 -2.32 -2.27
C ARG A 143 -10.19 -3.16 -2.42
N LEU A 144 -10.23 -4.22 -3.25
CA LEU A 144 -9.06 -5.07 -3.48
C LEU A 144 -7.91 -4.26 -4.09
N MET A 145 -8.17 -3.42 -5.10
CA MET A 145 -7.15 -2.58 -5.72
C MET A 145 -6.57 -1.55 -4.73
N THR A 146 -7.40 -0.98 -3.87
CA THR A 146 -6.95 -0.08 -2.80
C THR A 146 -5.99 -0.80 -1.84
N ILE A 147 -6.32 -2.01 -1.40
CA ILE A 147 -5.46 -2.81 -0.50
C ILE A 147 -4.14 -3.18 -1.17
N LEU A 148 -4.17 -3.61 -2.44
CA LEU A 148 -2.96 -3.97 -3.18
C LEU A 148 -2.06 -2.74 -3.40
N ALA A 149 -2.63 -1.58 -3.72
CA ALA A 149 -1.89 -0.31 -3.82
C ALA A 149 -1.20 0.04 -2.50
N ASP A 150 -1.91 -0.07 -1.36
CA ASP A 150 -1.36 0.17 -0.02
C ASP A 150 -0.16 -0.73 0.28
N GLN A 151 -0.27 -2.00 -0.04
CA GLN A 151 0.81 -2.97 0.15
C GLN A 151 2.02 -2.65 -0.71
N ILE A 152 1.81 -2.29 -2.00
CA ILE A 152 2.89 -1.88 -2.89
C ILE A 152 3.60 -0.66 -2.33
N ILE A 153 2.87 0.40 -2.00
CA ILE A 153 3.43 1.64 -1.47
C ILE A 153 4.22 1.38 -0.19
N THR A 154 3.65 0.61 0.74
CA THR A 154 4.33 0.26 2.00
C THR A 154 5.67 -0.42 1.75
N ARG A 155 5.72 -1.35 0.79
CA ARG A 155 6.97 -2.05 0.43
C ARG A 155 7.97 -1.12 -0.28
N LEU A 156 7.51 -0.23 -1.16
CA LEU A 156 8.35 0.76 -1.81
C LEU A 156 9.00 1.70 -0.80
N LEU A 157 8.23 2.17 0.20
CA LEU A 157 8.73 3.06 1.26
C LEU A 157 9.83 2.43 2.13
N VAL A 158 9.83 1.10 2.26
CA VAL A 158 10.87 0.35 3.00
C VAL A 158 12.08 0.06 2.12
N SER A 159 11.86 -0.20 0.82
CA SER A 159 12.91 -0.68 -0.11
C SER A 159 13.71 0.44 -0.75
N VAL A 160 13.13 1.63 -0.92
CA VAL A 160 13.85 2.76 -1.53
C VAL A 160 14.88 3.30 -0.53
N PRO A 161 16.16 3.39 -0.93
CA PRO A 161 17.19 3.95 -0.06
C PRO A 161 16.80 5.37 0.34
N LYS A 162 16.99 5.71 1.61
CA LYS A 162 16.84 7.08 2.11
C LYS A 162 17.86 7.93 1.35
N SER A 163 17.38 8.85 0.54
CA SER A 163 18.23 9.72 -0.26
C SER A 163 19.05 10.60 0.66
N GLY A 164 20.33 10.31 0.76
CA GLY A 164 21.41 11.18 1.21
C GLY A 164 21.26 11.81 2.60
N LEU A 165 21.96 11.23 3.54
CA LEU A 165 22.66 12.00 4.57
C LEU A 165 24.00 12.45 3.99
#